data_3c62e4f7592fba52d4260afaa1457bc1
#
_entry.id   3c62e4f7592fba52d4260afaa1457bc1
#
_cell.length_a   1.000
_cell.length_b   1.000
_cell.length_c   1.000
_cell.angle_alpha   90.00
_cell.angle_beta   90.00
_cell.angle_gamma   90.00
#
_symmetry.space_group_name_H-M   'P 1'
#
loop_
_entity.id
_entity.type
_entity.pdbx_description
1 polymer ?
#
loop_
_entity_poly.entity_id
_entity_poly.type
_entity_poly.pdbx_seq_one_letter_code
_entity_poly.pdbx_strand_id
1 'polypeptide(L)'
;MKAVNEWIKTICRKMNIQFRKIDPRRSENIVLGINQDCLKDQPKILVSYMDYDRTAYSLRHARVHTNLQEMFQMIRILIDMDFCIDVCGCNNPDAAMEMPSDYYDYILGFGDMFRLARKRNPKAFAVIYMTENPYAVSYANEQERIDYFYERTHKKIPLSRTGNFYIKGDEDLADAVICLGEKKYFRNTSVFRVYPSAFKNVKYDNSAQDRRRNTNFLVFGTKGFVHKGNDLLIEVFERHPEWNLYLCGSEIAQECKKMGLTLPQNVFDCGFVNVDSDQYLDLVRICPFVLLPSCSEGMSTALLTCMRHGLIPVTMRGTGMDELEAYCEYFEGYRISQIEGKICELVSMSPRFLSERSDQIYEYANRKFVLEEYTESLKKVLEAVMGVKKEH
;
A
#
# COMPACT_ATOMS: atom_id res chain seq x y z
N MET A 1 30.13 3.32 -37.28
CA MET A 1 29.60 3.28 -35.90
C MET A 1 30.51 3.95 -34.85
N LYS A 2 31.83 3.62 -34.75
CA LYS A 2 32.74 4.27 -33.74
C LYS A 2 32.84 5.80 -33.90
N ALA A 3 32.94 6.33 -35.11
CA ALA A 3 33.04 7.77 -35.37
C ALA A 3 31.77 8.56 -35.01
N VAL A 4 30.60 8.01 -35.23
CA VAL A 4 29.29 8.59 -34.87
C VAL A 4 29.14 8.67 -33.35
N ASN A 5 29.55 7.63 -32.64
CA ASN A 5 29.51 7.63 -31.18
C ASN A 5 30.43 8.69 -30.54
N GLU A 6 31.63 8.93 -31.12
CA GLU A 6 32.53 9.98 -30.62
C GLU A 6 32.02 11.38 -30.93
N TRP A 7 31.39 11.59 -32.07
CA TRP A 7 30.77 12.87 -32.42
C TRP A 7 29.59 13.21 -31.48
N ILE A 8 28.71 12.21 -31.19
CA ILE A 8 27.61 12.36 -30.21
C ILE A 8 28.17 12.70 -28.83
N LYS A 9 29.20 11.98 -28.35
CA LYS A 9 29.85 12.28 -27.06
C LYS A 9 30.43 13.71 -27.00
N THR A 10 30.98 14.20 -28.10
CA THR A 10 31.55 15.55 -28.16
C THR A 10 30.47 16.62 -28.10
N ILE A 11 29.34 16.43 -28.79
CA ILE A 11 28.20 17.35 -28.71
C ILE A 11 27.63 17.37 -27.29
N CYS A 12 27.44 16.20 -26.67
CA CYS A 12 26.88 16.09 -25.34
C CYS A 12 27.78 16.71 -24.26
N ARG A 13 29.11 16.57 -24.38
CA ARG A 13 30.08 17.31 -23.54
C ARG A 13 29.95 18.83 -23.67
N LYS A 14 29.76 19.33 -24.90
CA LYS A 14 29.55 20.78 -25.14
C LYS A 14 28.24 21.30 -24.60
N MET A 15 27.21 20.45 -24.53
CA MET A 15 25.86 20.77 -24.01
C MET A 15 25.68 20.39 -22.54
N ASN A 16 26.73 19.96 -21.85
CA ASN A 16 26.71 19.47 -20.47
C ASN A 16 25.71 18.28 -20.25
N ILE A 17 25.46 17.50 -21.31
CA ILE A 17 24.62 16.30 -21.26
C ILE A 17 25.52 15.11 -20.94
N GLN A 18 25.31 14.49 -19.79
CA GLN A 18 25.98 13.25 -19.42
C GLN A 18 25.20 12.05 -19.93
N PHE A 19 25.78 11.24 -20.86
CA PHE A 19 25.27 9.92 -21.14
C PHE A 19 25.82 8.93 -20.13
N ARG A 20 24.98 8.42 -19.25
CA ARG A 20 25.26 7.19 -18.50
C ARG A 20 24.81 5.99 -19.35
N LYS A 21 25.65 4.98 -19.45
CA LYS A 21 25.27 3.67 -19.94
C LYS A 21 24.43 3.04 -18.85
N ILE A 22 23.11 3.09 -18.98
CA ILE A 22 22.19 2.43 -18.06
C ILE A 22 22.38 0.92 -18.28
N ASP A 23 22.92 0.23 -17.27
CA ASP A 23 22.79 -1.22 -17.20
C ASP A 23 21.33 -1.50 -16.78
N PRO A 24 20.50 -2.11 -17.64
CA PRO A 24 19.12 -2.39 -17.31
C PRO A 24 18.95 -3.35 -16.11
N ARG A 25 20.05 -3.86 -15.56
CA ARG A 25 20.09 -4.72 -14.36
C ARG A 25 20.54 -3.98 -13.10
N ARG A 26 20.99 -2.73 -13.21
CA ARG A 26 21.28 -1.85 -12.07
C ARG A 26 20.23 -0.75 -12.04
N SER A 27 19.31 -0.82 -11.06
CA SER A 27 18.55 0.35 -10.65
C SER A 27 19.53 1.43 -10.21
N GLU A 28 19.36 2.68 -10.65
CA GLU A 28 20.07 3.79 -10.05
C GLU A 28 19.69 3.84 -8.57
N ASN A 29 20.67 3.90 -7.68
CA ASN A 29 20.42 3.91 -6.23
C ASN A 29 19.67 5.16 -5.81
N ILE A 30 20.01 6.28 -6.44
CA ILE A 30 19.32 7.56 -6.31
C ILE A 30 19.26 8.23 -7.69
N VAL A 31 18.10 8.67 -8.10
CA VAL A 31 17.89 9.45 -9.32
C VAL A 31 17.90 10.91 -8.94
N LEU A 32 18.82 11.67 -9.48
CA LEU A 32 19.07 13.07 -9.14
C LEU A 32 18.53 14.02 -10.21
N GLY A 33 18.01 15.17 -9.76
CA GLY A 33 17.72 16.31 -10.60
C GLY A 33 16.56 16.12 -11.57
N ILE A 34 15.53 15.37 -11.19
CA ILE A 34 14.28 15.36 -11.96
C ILE A 34 13.68 16.76 -11.93
N ASN A 35 13.33 17.30 -13.13
CA ASN A 35 12.82 18.68 -13.31
C ASN A 35 13.83 19.78 -12.97
N GLN A 36 15.14 19.47 -12.91
CA GLN A 36 16.15 20.48 -12.62
C GLN A 36 16.26 21.50 -13.74
N ASP A 37 16.09 22.79 -13.42
CA ASP A 37 16.35 23.92 -14.28
C ASP A 37 17.53 24.74 -13.70
N CYS A 38 18.67 24.71 -14.38
CA CYS A 38 19.88 25.39 -13.94
C CYS A 38 19.78 26.94 -13.98
N LEU A 39 18.69 27.48 -14.57
CA LEU A 39 18.45 28.93 -14.66
C LEU A 39 17.53 29.43 -13.53
N LYS A 40 16.99 28.51 -12.72
CA LYS A 40 16.06 28.83 -11.63
C LYS A 40 16.62 28.40 -10.27
N ASP A 41 16.27 29.15 -9.26
CA ASP A 41 16.45 28.76 -7.85
C ASP A 41 15.24 27.92 -7.41
N GLN A 42 15.24 26.63 -7.78
CA GLN A 42 14.17 25.71 -7.45
C GLN A 42 14.37 25.12 -6.06
N PRO A 43 13.29 24.96 -5.26
CA PRO A 43 13.37 24.21 -4.01
C PRO A 43 13.72 22.74 -4.27
N LYS A 44 14.60 22.19 -3.46
CA LYS A 44 15.13 20.84 -3.61
C LYS A 44 14.44 19.87 -2.66
N ILE A 45 13.91 18.77 -3.21
CA ILE A 45 13.23 17.77 -2.42
C ILE A 45 13.80 16.36 -2.65
N LEU A 46 13.99 15.61 -1.56
CA LEU A 46 14.20 14.18 -1.62
C LEU A 46 12.87 13.46 -1.45
N VAL A 47 12.55 12.52 -2.35
CA VAL A 47 11.46 11.57 -2.22
C VAL A 47 12.04 10.18 -1.89
N SER A 48 11.79 9.71 -0.68
CA SER A 48 12.22 8.41 -0.15
C SER A 48 11.02 7.46 -0.11
N TYR A 49 10.79 6.69 -1.19
CA TYR A 49 9.63 5.80 -1.27
C TYR A 49 9.94 4.53 -2.08
N MET A 50 9.68 4.53 -3.39
CA MET A 50 9.94 3.41 -4.30
C MET A 50 11.12 3.76 -5.22
N ASP A 51 11.81 2.75 -5.74
CA ASP A 51 12.82 2.98 -6.78
C ASP A 51 12.16 3.53 -8.05
N TYR A 52 12.72 4.60 -8.59
CA TYR A 52 12.11 5.32 -9.72
C TYR A 52 12.00 4.47 -10.99
N ASP A 53 13.05 3.74 -11.33
CA ASP A 53 13.07 2.86 -12.51
C ASP A 53 12.03 1.76 -12.44
N ARG A 54 11.87 1.17 -11.24
CA ARG A 54 10.83 0.17 -10.98
C ARG A 54 9.43 0.76 -11.15
N THR A 55 9.23 2.00 -10.71
CA THR A 55 7.98 2.74 -10.87
C THR A 55 7.67 2.96 -12.35
N ALA A 56 8.62 3.49 -13.11
CA ALA A 56 8.47 3.75 -14.55
C ALA A 56 8.24 2.46 -15.36
N TYR A 57 8.93 1.37 -15.02
CA TYR A 57 8.73 0.06 -15.65
C TYR A 57 7.33 -0.48 -15.39
N SER A 58 6.87 -0.45 -14.16
CA SER A 58 5.57 -1.01 -13.76
C SER A 58 4.39 -0.28 -14.39
N LEU A 59 4.50 1.03 -14.60
CA LEU A 59 3.47 1.80 -15.31
C LEU A 59 3.27 1.35 -16.76
N ARG A 60 4.31 0.80 -17.38
CA ARG A 60 4.28 0.37 -18.79
C ARG A 60 3.88 -1.09 -18.95
N HIS A 61 4.13 -1.95 -17.98
CA HIS A 61 4.13 -3.39 -18.18
C HIS A 61 3.19 -4.20 -17.27
N ALA A 62 2.91 -3.76 -16.04
CA ALA A 62 2.04 -4.51 -15.14
C ALA A 62 1.47 -3.64 -14.02
N ARG A 63 0.17 -3.75 -13.77
CA ARG A 63 -0.48 -3.21 -12.58
C ARG A 63 -0.31 -4.16 -11.40
N VAL A 64 0.90 -4.19 -10.82
CA VAL A 64 1.23 -5.10 -9.72
C VAL A 64 0.96 -4.47 -8.35
N HIS A 65 1.21 -3.14 -8.22
CA HIS A 65 1.09 -2.42 -6.96
C HIS A 65 0.59 -0.99 -7.18
N THR A 66 -0.43 -0.57 -6.43
CA THR A 66 -0.97 0.80 -6.46
C THR A 66 0.06 1.84 -6.04
N ASN A 67 0.96 1.50 -5.09
CA ASN A 67 2.05 2.37 -4.63
C ASN A 67 2.91 2.93 -5.78
N LEU A 68 3.07 2.17 -6.86
CA LEU A 68 3.85 2.61 -8.02
C LEU A 68 3.13 3.72 -8.80
N GLN A 69 1.81 3.61 -8.96
CA GLN A 69 1.00 4.67 -9.58
C GLN A 69 0.96 5.91 -8.69
N GLU A 70 0.80 5.73 -7.40
CA GLU A 70 0.77 6.81 -6.39
C GLU A 70 2.09 7.57 -6.35
N MET A 71 3.22 6.84 -6.32
CA MET A 71 4.56 7.43 -6.41
C MET A 71 4.73 8.29 -7.68
N PHE A 72 4.25 7.79 -8.82
CA PHE A 72 4.34 8.54 -10.08
C PHE A 72 3.52 9.82 -10.04
N GLN A 73 2.31 9.80 -9.47
CA GLN A 73 1.51 11.01 -9.29
C GLN A 73 2.17 11.98 -8.31
N MET A 74 2.76 11.47 -7.23
CA MET A 74 3.53 12.29 -6.28
C MET A 74 4.64 13.07 -6.98
N ILE A 75 5.44 12.40 -7.82
CA ILE A 75 6.50 13.06 -8.60
C ILE A 75 5.92 14.09 -9.58
N ARG A 76 4.82 13.76 -10.27
CA ARG A 76 4.18 14.72 -11.19
C ARG A 76 3.69 15.97 -10.47
N ILE A 77 3.05 15.82 -9.32
CA ILE A 77 2.61 16.96 -8.49
C ILE A 77 3.80 17.83 -8.10
N LEU A 78 4.90 17.22 -7.68
CA LEU A 78 6.10 17.97 -7.30
C LEU A 78 6.76 18.68 -8.49
N ILE A 79 6.71 18.11 -9.70
CA ILE A 79 7.12 18.79 -10.95
C ILE A 79 6.22 20.00 -11.20
N ASP A 80 4.90 19.86 -11.09
CA ASP A 80 3.93 20.94 -11.28
C ASP A 80 4.09 22.05 -10.23
N MET A 81 4.67 21.73 -9.06
CA MET A 81 5.03 22.69 -7.99
C MET A 81 6.44 23.29 -8.17
N ASP A 82 7.11 23.03 -9.30
CA ASP A 82 8.45 23.51 -9.68
C ASP A 82 9.59 23.06 -8.76
N PHE A 83 9.51 21.86 -8.17
CA PHE A 83 10.61 21.27 -7.39
C PHE A 83 11.70 20.66 -8.27
N CYS A 84 12.97 20.78 -7.85
CA CYS A 84 14.05 19.90 -8.27
C CYS A 84 14.04 18.66 -7.37
N ILE A 85 13.81 17.47 -7.96
CA ILE A 85 13.45 16.26 -7.22
C ILE A 85 14.55 15.22 -7.33
N ASP A 86 15.00 14.71 -6.20
CA ASP A 86 15.80 13.49 -6.10
C ASP A 86 14.93 12.36 -5.55
N VAL A 87 15.11 11.13 -6.07
CA VAL A 87 14.27 9.97 -5.72
C VAL A 87 15.14 8.77 -5.37
N CYS A 88 14.81 8.08 -4.28
CA CYS A 88 15.41 6.79 -3.94
C CYS A 88 14.40 5.83 -3.30
N GLY A 89 14.69 4.53 -3.35
CA GLY A 89 13.96 3.53 -2.59
C GLY A 89 14.15 3.73 -1.08
N CYS A 90 13.08 3.62 -0.31
CA CYS A 90 13.05 3.98 1.11
C CYS A 90 14.05 3.21 2.01
N ASN A 91 14.41 1.98 1.63
CA ASN A 91 15.37 1.13 2.35
C ASN A 91 16.53 0.69 1.44
N ASN A 92 16.99 1.56 0.54
CA ASN A 92 18.11 1.27 -0.36
C ASN A 92 19.44 1.69 0.28
N PRO A 93 20.26 0.76 0.81
CA PRO A 93 21.50 1.09 1.50
C PRO A 93 22.56 1.69 0.58
N ASP A 94 22.51 1.38 -0.73
CA ASP A 94 23.48 1.91 -1.71
C ASP A 94 23.22 3.39 -2.00
N ALA A 95 21.97 3.85 -1.91
CA ALA A 95 21.61 5.27 -2.03
C ALA A 95 22.21 6.11 -0.89
N ALA A 96 22.51 5.51 0.25
CA ALA A 96 23.09 6.19 1.41
C ALA A 96 24.46 6.80 1.11
N MET A 97 25.27 6.18 0.24
CA MET A 97 26.60 6.69 -0.11
C MET A 97 26.55 7.91 -1.05
N GLU A 98 25.50 8.00 -1.85
CA GLU A 98 25.34 9.03 -2.87
C GLU A 98 24.51 10.24 -2.37
N MET A 99 23.83 10.10 -1.23
CA MET A 99 22.95 11.15 -0.70
C MET A 99 23.73 12.36 -0.20
N PRO A 100 23.45 13.58 -0.72
CA PRO A 100 24.11 14.80 -0.28
C PRO A 100 23.71 15.25 1.13
N SER A 101 24.53 16.11 1.74
CA SER A 101 24.29 16.78 3.02
C SER A 101 24.06 18.26 2.81
N ASP A 102 23.23 18.90 3.65
CA ASP A 102 22.90 20.35 3.61
C ASP A 102 22.47 20.83 2.21
N TYR A 103 21.67 19.98 1.54
CA TYR A 103 21.28 20.19 0.14
C TYR A 103 19.76 20.30 -0.05
N TYR A 104 18.96 19.57 0.76
CA TYR A 104 17.53 19.56 0.58
C TYR A 104 16.83 20.62 1.43
N ASP A 105 15.84 21.27 0.82
CA ASP A 105 14.87 22.14 1.51
C ASP A 105 13.73 21.33 2.09
N TYR A 106 13.37 20.21 1.41
CA TYR A 106 12.28 19.32 1.79
C TYR A 106 12.68 17.85 1.72
N ILE A 107 12.07 17.04 2.57
CA ILE A 107 12.19 15.58 2.56
C ILE A 107 10.78 15.00 2.65
N LEU A 108 10.41 14.12 1.72
CA LEU A 108 9.11 13.44 1.68
C LEU A 108 9.30 11.94 1.61
N GLY A 109 8.60 11.18 2.44
CA GLY A 109 8.62 9.72 2.37
C GLY A 109 8.79 9.04 3.72
N PHE A 110 9.51 7.93 3.77
CA PHE A 110 9.76 7.12 4.97
C PHE A 110 10.97 6.20 4.82
N GLY A 111 11.24 5.40 5.84
CA GLY A 111 12.28 4.37 5.83
C GLY A 111 13.68 4.88 6.17
N ASP A 112 14.69 4.02 5.95
CA ASP A 112 16.08 4.34 6.29
C ASP A 112 16.61 5.59 5.59
N MET A 113 16.19 5.78 4.33
CA MET A 113 16.65 6.92 3.54
C MET A 113 16.01 8.22 4.01
N PHE A 114 14.76 8.22 4.45
CA PHE A 114 14.13 9.38 5.08
C PHE A 114 14.87 9.78 6.36
N ARG A 115 15.16 8.82 7.25
CA ARG A 115 15.92 9.03 8.51
C ARG A 115 17.31 9.60 8.25
N LEU A 116 18.01 9.02 7.27
CA LEU A 116 19.34 9.47 6.89
C LEU A 116 19.33 10.89 6.29
N ALA A 117 18.35 11.16 5.41
CA ALA A 117 18.18 12.47 4.79
C ALA A 117 17.90 13.54 5.85
N ARG A 118 16.99 13.27 6.80
CA ARG A 118 16.72 14.19 7.92
C ARG A 118 17.95 14.46 8.77
N LYS A 119 18.76 13.42 9.05
CA LYS A 119 20.01 13.56 9.79
C LYS A 119 21.03 14.43 9.05
N ARG A 120 21.14 14.28 7.72
CA ARG A 120 22.09 15.04 6.88
C ARG A 120 21.60 16.44 6.52
N ASN A 121 20.31 16.68 6.58
CA ASN A 121 19.65 17.94 6.23
C ASN A 121 18.75 18.40 7.39
N PRO A 122 19.30 18.79 8.55
CA PRO A 122 18.52 19.07 9.75
C PRO A 122 17.60 20.30 9.65
N LYS A 123 17.82 21.16 8.66
CA LYS A 123 16.99 22.34 8.39
C LYS A 123 15.88 22.08 7.38
N ALA A 124 15.93 20.94 6.67
CA ALA A 124 14.91 20.59 5.69
C ALA A 124 13.54 20.38 6.36
N PHE A 125 12.48 20.84 5.74
CA PHE A 125 11.12 20.53 6.18
C PHE A 125 10.78 19.08 5.84
N ALA A 126 10.54 18.24 6.83
CA ALA A 126 10.37 16.80 6.66
C ALA A 126 8.89 16.41 6.76
N VAL A 127 8.39 15.73 5.72
CA VAL A 127 7.03 15.19 5.65
C VAL A 127 7.11 13.68 5.61
N ILE A 128 6.65 13.02 6.67
CA ILE A 128 6.56 11.55 6.65
C ILE A 128 5.29 11.09 5.96
N TYR A 129 5.42 10.16 5.01
CA TYR A 129 4.30 9.55 4.29
C TYR A 129 4.01 8.17 4.85
N MET A 130 2.95 8.05 5.66
CA MET A 130 2.62 6.87 6.44
C MET A 130 1.60 5.98 5.71
N THR A 131 2.08 4.89 5.15
CA THR A 131 1.25 3.86 4.47
C THR A 131 0.76 2.77 5.42
N GLU A 132 1.26 2.75 6.65
CA GLU A 132 0.89 1.85 7.76
C GLU A 132 0.52 2.68 9.00
N ASN A 133 0.01 2.04 10.04
CA ASN A 133 -0.18 2.69 11.33
C ASN A 133 1.16 3.07 11.98
N PRO A 134 1.19 4.03 12.91
CA PRO A 134 2.39 4.35 13.69
C PRO A 134 3.01 3.12 14.34
N TYR A 135 4.35 3.12 14.46
CA TYR A 135 5.09 1.98 15.01
C TYR A 135 4.51 1.45 16.33
N ALA A 136 4.17 2.35 17.26
CA ALA A 136 3.65 1.94 18.57
C ALA A 136 2.33 1.18 18.49
N VAL A 137 1.43 1.58 17.59
CA VAL A 137 0.14 0.92 17.34
C VAL A 137 0.37 -0.42 16.65
N SER A 138 1.17 -0.42 15.58
CA SER A 138 1.49 -1.65 14.84
C SER A 138 2.17 -2.68 15.71
N TYR A 139 3.12 -2.26 16.56
CA TYR A 139 3.83 -3.14 17.47
C TYR A 139 2.89 -3.77 18.51
N ALA A 140 2.06 -2.96 19.16
CA ALA A 140 1.14 -3.47 20.18
C ALA A 140 0.16 -4.49 19.60
N ASN A 141 -0.43 -4.16 18.43
CA ASN A 141 -1.42 -5.03 17.79
C ASN A 141 -0.78 -6.33 17.25
N GLU A 142 0.40 -6.24 16.62
CA GLU A 142 1.07 -7.43 16.09
C GLU A 142 1.59 -8.32 17.23
N GLN A 143 2.05 -7.73 18.34
CA GLN A 143 2.46 -8.50 19.52
C GLN A 143 1.29 -9.26 20.14
N GLU A 144 0.14 -8.59 20.37
CA GLU A 144 -1.08 -9.26 20.85
C GLU A 144 -1.50 -10.40 19.93
N ARG A 145 -1.38 -10.19 18.61
CA ARG A 145 -1.70 -11.20 17.62
C ARG A 145 -0.77 -12.41 17.65
N ILE A 146 0.53 -12.17 17.87
CA ILE A 146 1.55 -13.23 18.03
C ILE A 146 1.34 -13.99 19.33
N ASP A 147 1.03 -13.29 20.41
CA ASP A 147 0.74 -13.91 21.70
C ASP A 147 -0.47 -14.82 21.62
N TYR A 148 -1.55 -14.39 20.95
CA TYR A 148 -2.71 -15.24 20.71
C TYR A 148 -2.42 -16.42 19.77
N PHE A 149 -1.56 -16.24 18.77
CA PHE A 149 -1.08 -17.36 17.96
C PHE A 149 -0.31 -18.37 18.80
N TYR A 150 0.57 -17.90 19.71
CA TYR A 150 1.30 -18.76 20.62
C TYR A 150 0.38 -19.50 21.60
N GLU A 151 -0.62 -18.84 22.18
CA GLU A 151 -1.64 -19.47 23.04
C GLU A 151 -2.27 -20.70 22.39
N ARG A 152 -2.60 -20.60 21.08
CA ARG A 152 -3.28 -21.67 20.33
C ARG A 152 -2.34 -22.78 19.84
N THR A 153 -1.14 -22.41 19.42
CA THR A 153 -0.27 -23.33 18.67
C THR A 153 0.98 -23.76 19.43
N HIS A 154 1.32 -23.07 20.52
CA HIS A 154 2.58 -23.18 21.26
C HIS A 154 3.83 -22.94 20.40
N LYS A 155 3.69 -22.24 19.24
CA LYS A 155 4.78 -21.91 18.33
C LYS A 155 5.14 -20.44 18.44
N LYS A 156 6.44 -20.17 18.61
CA LYS A 156 6.98 -18.80 18.61
C LYS A 156 7.27 -18.35 17.19
N ILE A 157 6.80 -17.16 16.83
CA ILE A 157 7.08 -16.49 15.56
C ILE A 157 7.55 -15.06 15.83
N PRO A 158 8.42 -14.50 14.98
CA PRO A 158 8.82 -13.10 15.09
C PRO A 158 7.73 -12.17 14.56
N LEU A 159 7.86 -10.87 14.87
CA LEU A 159 7.17 -9.81 14.15
C LEU A 159 7.46 -9.94 12.65
N SER A 160 6.45 -9.79 11.82
CA SER A 160 6.56 -10.01 10.38
C SER A 160 6.50 -8.71 9.57
N ARG A 161 5.83 -7.68 10.08
CA ARG A 161 5.60 -6.42 9.39
C ARG A 161 6.09 -5.20 10.16
N THR A 162 5.82 -5.15 11.46
CA THR A 162 6.24 -4.02 12.30
C THR A 162 7.76 -3.86 12.30
N GLY A 163 8.23 -2.64 12.07
CA GLY A 163 9.66 -2.31 12.03
C GLY A 163 10.34 -2.44 10.66
N ASN A 164 9.61 -2.89 9.62
CA ASN A 164 10.20 -3.02 8.28
C ASN A 164 10.41 -1.67 7.58
N PHE A 165 9.46 -0.76 7.71
CA PHE A 165 9.48 0.55 7.06
C PHE A 165 9.50 1.68 8.08
N TYR A 166 8.75 1.53 9.16
CA TYR A 166 8.60 2.52 10.23
C TYR A 166 9.12 1.95 11.54
N ILE A 167 10.00 2.70 12.21
CA ILE A 167 10.54 2.34 13.52
C ILE A 167 10.10 3.33 14.59
N LYS A 168 10.32 2.99 15.84
CA LYS A 168 10.02 3.86 16.97
C LYS A 168 10.74 5.21 16.84
N GLY A 169 10.01 6.31 16.91
CA GLY A 169 10.54 7.67 16.82
C GLY A 169 10.56 8.29 15.42
N ASP A 170 10.14 7.57 14.37
CA ASP A 170 10.08 8.14 13.02
C ASP A 170 9.15 9.36 12.92
N GLU A 171 8.05 9.34 13.66
CA GLU A 171 7.09 10.45 13.71
C GLU A 171 7.68 11.72 14.30
N ASP A 172 8.65 11.58 15.24
CA ASP A 172 9.31 12.71 15.90
C ASP A 172 10.33 13.41 14.96
N LEU A 173 10.70 12.76 13.85
CA LEU A 173 11.59 13.34 12.85
C LEU A 173 10.84 14.22 11.84
N ALA A 174 9.52 14.16 11.80
CA ALA A 174 8.70 14.83 10.80
C ALA A 174 8.08 16.13 11.32
N ASP A 175 8.09 17.15 10.48
CA ASP A 175 7.38 18.41 10.72
C ASP A 175 5.89 18.29 10.36
N ALA A 176 5.54 17.38 9.44
CA ALA A 176 4.16 17.02 9.09
C ALA A 176 4.01 15.54 8.73
N VAL A 177 2.80 15.02 8.87
CA VAL A 177 2.43 13.63 8.57
C VAL A 177 1.37 13.60 7.48
N ILE A 178 1.62 12.86 6.40
CA ILE A 178 0.59 12.44 5.45
C ILE A 178 0.32 10.97 5.73
N CYS A 179 -0.90 10.61 6.12
CA CYS A 179 -1.25 9.23 6.44
C CYS A 179 -2.37 8.69 5.54
N LEU A 180 -2.30 7.40 5.26
CA LEU A 180 -3.37 6.64 4.61
C LEU A 180 -4.33 6.04 5.65
N GLY A 181 -3.85 5.85 6.88
CA GLY A 181 -4.58 5.24 7.99
C GLY A 181 -5.39 6.22 8.83
N GLU A 182 -5.64 5.83 10.08
CA GLU A 182 -6.47 6.58 11.02
C GLU A 182 -5.70 7.75 11.64
N LYS A 183 -6.16 9.00 11.43
CA LYS A 183 -5.56 10.21 12.03
C LYS A 183 -5.43 10.13 13.55
N LYS A 184 -6.38 9.49 14.23
CA LYS A 184 -6.44 9.39 15.69
C LYS A 184 -5.21 8.74 16.33
N TYR A 185 -4.41 8.00 15.56
CA TYR A 185 -3.21 7.34 16.05
C TYR A 185 -1.97 8.25 16.09
N PHE A 186 -2.03 9.40 15.42
CA PHE A 186 -0.89 10.31 15.35
C PHE A 186 -1.01 11.41 16.40
N ARG A 187 0.10 11.69 17.10
CA ARG A 187 0.19 12.75 18.11
C ARG A 187 0.60 14.09 17.52
N ASN A 188 1.14 14.10 16.31
CA ASN A 188 1.55 15.32 15.62
C ASN A 188 0.30 16.19 15.33
N THR A 189 0.44 17.52 15.44
CA THR A 189 -0.63 18.47 15.16
C THR A 189 -0.90 18.68 13.66
N SER A 190 0.10 18.42 12.82
CA SER A 190 0.05 18.59 11.35
C SER A 190 -0.14 17.24 10.67
N VAL A 191 -1.31 16.62 10.82
CA VAL A 191 -1.66 15.32 10.23
C VAL A 191 -2.71 15.49 9.14
N PHE A 192 -2.37 15.06 7.95
CA PHE A 192 -3.22 15.09 6.75
C PHE A 192 -3.52 13.66 6.29
N ARG A 193 -4.79 13.37 6.01
CA ARG A 193 -5.19 12.07 5.48
C ARG A 193 -5.41 12.15 3.99
N VAL A 194 -4.88 11.16 3.28
CA VAL A 194 -5.11 10.92 1.85
C VAL A 194 -5.61 9.49 1.68
N TYR A 195 -6.68 9.29 0.92
CA TYR A 195 -7.15 7.95 0.58
C TYR A 195 -6.33 7.39 -0.58
N PRO A 196 -5.79 6.17 -0.47
CA PRO A 196 -5.02 5.57 -1.56
C PRO A 196 -5.92 5.23 -2.75
N SER A 197 -5.31 5.10 -3.92
CA SER A 197 -5.99 4.60 -5.11
C SER A 197 -6.11 3.07 -5.09
N ALA A 198 -7.01 2.54 -5.91
CA ALA A 198 -7.20 1.10 -6.05
C ALA A 198 -7.36 0.71 -7.52
N PHE A 199 -7.02 -0.53 -7.85
CA PHE A 199 -7.20 -1.06 -9.20
C PHE A 199 -8.65 -1.43 -9.48
N LYS A 200 -9.02 -1.39 -10.76
CA LYS A 200 -10.25 -2.00 -11.28
C LYS A 200 -9.90 -2.75 -12.56
N ASN A 201 -10.39 -3.99 -12.68
CA ASN A 201 -10.33 -4.71 -13.94
C ASN A 201 -11.31 -4.06 -14.93
N VAL A 202 -10.80 -3.68 -16.11
CA VAL A 202 -11.59 -2.97 -17.12
C VAL A 202 -12.71 -3.83 -17.74
N LYS A 203 -12.60 -5.16 -17.67
CA LYS A 203 -13.61 -6.10 -18.16
C LYS A 203 -14.73 -6.35 -17.14
N TYR A 204 -14.58 -5.83 -15.89
CA TYR A 204 -15.57 -6.10 -14.85
C TYR A 204 -16.80 -5.21 -15.02
N ASP A 205 -17.93 -5.88 -15.09
CA ASP A 205 -19.26 -5.29 -15.02
C ASP A 205 -20.00 -5.82 -13.79
N ASN A 206 -20.63 -4.92 -13.02
CA ASN A 206 -21.32 -5.26 -11.78
C ASN A 206 -22.64 -6.04 -12.01
N SER A 207 -23.12 -6.16 -13.26
CA SER A 207 -24.32 -6.94 -13.59
C SER A 207 -24.20 -8.45 -13.34
N ALA A 208 -22.98 -8.97 -13.13
CA ALA A 208 -22.70 -10.39 -12.93
C ALA A 208 -22.82 -10.88 -11.46
N GLN A 209 -23.46 -10.12 -10.57
CA GLN A 209 -23.58 -10.43 -9.13
C GLN A 209 -24.41 -11.68 -8.81
N ASP A 210 -25.29 -12.13 -9.72
CA ASP A 210 -26.20 -13.28 -9.52
C ASP A 210 -25.49 -14.61 -9.25
N ARG A 211 -24.16 -14.67 -9.46
CA ARG A 211 -23.36 -15.87 -9.19
C ARG A 211 -22.76 -15.90 -7.79
N ARG A 212 -22.87 -14.82 -7.02
CA ARG A 212 -22.31 -14.73 -5.66
C ARG A 212 -23.09 -15.62 -4.70
N ARG A 213 -22.33 -16.35 -3.89
CA ARG A 213 -22.88 -17.18 -2.82
C ARG A 213 -22.33 -16.68 -1.50
N ASN A 214 -23.20 -16.45 -0.54
CA ASN A 214 -22.83 -15.97 0.81
C ASN A 214 -21.93 -16.93 1.59
N THR A 215 -21.70 -18.14 1.09
CA THR A 215 -20.75 -19.13 1.63
C THR A 215 -19.37 -19.06 0.98
N ASN A 216 -19.13 -18.15 0.02
CA ASN A 216 -17.85 -17.98 -0.63
C ASN A 216 -17.17 -16.68 -0.14
N PHE A 217 -15.91 -16.80 0.26
CA PHE A 217 -15.15 -15.70 0.84
C PHE A 217 -13.80 -15.57 0.15
N LEU A 218 -13.35 -14.33 -0.06
CA LEU A 218 -12.09 -14.00 -0.67
C LEU A 218 -11.14 -13.40 0.37
N VAL A 219 -9.90 -13.83 0.40
CA VAL A 219 -8.77 -13.09 0.97
C VAL A 219 -7.92 -12.60 -0.19
N PHE A 220 -7.74 -11.30 -0.29
CA PHE A 220 -6.94 -10.70 -1.34
C PHE A 220 -5.83 -9.84 -0.72
N GLY A 221 -4.58 -10.28 -0.84
CA GLY A 221 -3.47 -9.56 -0.23
C GLY A 221 -2.17 -10.34 -0.26
N THR A 222 -1.09 -9.64 0.02
CA THR A 222 0.26 -10.17 0.01
C THR A 222 0.74 -10.58 1.40
N LYS A 223 2.04 -10.54 1.65
CA LYS A 223 2.79 -11.01 2.81
C LYS A 223 2.20 -10.65 4.19
N GLY A 224 2.50 -11.47 5.18
CA GLY A 224 2.13 -11.27 6.57
C GLY A 224 1.06 -12.26 7.06
N PHE A 225 1.33 -13.55 6.97
CA PHE A 225 0.34 -14.62 7.17
C PHE A 225 -0.45 -14.49 8.49
N VAL A 226 0.24 -14.46 9.64
CA VAL A 226 -0.39 -14.30 10.96
C VAL A 226 -0.83 -12.85 11.19
N HIS A 227 -0.04 -11.86 10.75
CA HIS A 227 -0.38 -10.45 10.83
C HIS A 227 -1.74 -10.14 10.16
N LYS A 228 -2.00 -10.79 9.01
CA LYS A 228 -3.26 -10.64 8.25
C LYS A 228 -4.39 -11.56 8.71
N GLY A 229 -4.14 -12.41 9.70
CA GLY A 229 -5.12 -13.30 10.29
C GLY A 229 -5.51 -14.50 9.43
N ASN A 230 -4.68 -14.89 8.46
CA ASN A 230 -4.96 -16.06 7.61
C ASN A 230 -5.05 -17.34 8.43
N ASP A 231 -4.26 -17.49 9.48
CA ASP A 231 -4.31 -18.62 10.41
C ASP A 231 -5.64 -18.70 11.15
N LEU A 232 -6.28 -17.57 11.47
CA LEU A 232 -7.60 -17.52 12.09
C LEU A 232 -8.69 -18.00 11.13
N LEU A 233 -8.62 -17.49 9.90
CA LEU A 233 -9.58 -17.85 8.87
C LEU A 233 -9.48 -19.34 8.52
N ILE A 234 -8.27 -19.88 8.36
CA ILE A 234 -8.07 -21.31 8.07
C ILE A 234 -8.70 -22.17 9.17
N GLU A 235 -8.47 -21.84 10.45
CA GLU A 235 -9.00 -22.58 11.58
C GLU A 235 -10.54 -22.52 11.66
N VAL A 236 -11.14 -21.36 11.35
CA VAL A 236 -12.61 -21.23 11.30
C VAL A 236 -13.20 -22.05 10.14
N PHE A 237 -12.61 -21.94 8.95
CA PHE A 237 -13.12 -22.67 7.78
C PHE A 237 -12.89 -24.19 7.87
N GLU A 238 -11.92 -24.66 8.64
CA GLU A 238 -11.76 -26.09 8.95
C GLU A 238 -12.97 -26.65 9.69
N ARG A 239 -13.62 -25.84 10.54
CA ARG A 239 -14.81 -26.24 11.31
C ARG A 239 -16.10 -26.20 10.50
N HIS A 240 -16.08 -25.49 9.37
CA HIS A 240 -17.23 -25.20 8.50
C HIS A 240 -16.97 -25.62 7.05
N PRO A 241 -16.99 -26.93 6.75
CA PRO A 241 -16.68 -27.42 5.40
C PRO A 241 -17.70 -27.00 4.33
N GLU A 242 -18.85 -26.46 4.71
CA GLU A 242 -19.87 -25.89 3.83
C GLU A 242 -19.52 -24.48 3.32
N TRP A 243 -18.51 -23.80 3.87
CA TRP A 243 -18.02 -22.50 3.43
C TRP A 243 -16.74 -22.64 2.63
N ASN A 244 -16.53 -21.78 1.65
CA ASN A 244 -15.35 -21.79 0.81
C ASN A 244 -14.50 -20.53 1.04
N LEU A 245 -13.21 -20.70 1.21
CA LEU A 245 -12.24 -19.61 1.37
C LEU A 245 -11.20 -19.65 0.24
N TYR A 246 -11.11 -18.56 -0.51
CA TYR A 246 -10.14 -18.39 -1.59
C TYR A 246 -9.02 -17.46 -1.13
N LEU A 247 -7.83 -17.99 -0.94
CA LEU A 247 -6.64 -17.26 -0.46
C LEU A 247 -5.80 -16.80 -1.65
N CYS A 248 -5.85 -15.52 -1.95
CA CYS A 248 -5.02 -14.91 -3.00
C CYS A 248 -3.83 -14.19 -2.37
N GLY A 249 -2.68 -14.81 -2.42
CA GLY A 249 -1.42 -14.25 -1.90
C GLY A 249 -0.22 -15.08 -2.31
N SER A 250 0.96 -14.47 -2.36
CA SER A 250 2.18 -15.23 -2.58
C SER A 250 2.52 -16.05 -1.34
N GLU A 251 3.01 -17.28 -1.54
CA GLU A 251 3.63 -18.12 -0.51
C GLU A 251 2.67 -18.68 0.57
N ILE A 252 1.35 -18.72 0.34
CA ILE A 252 0.36 -19.24 1.33
C ILE A 252 0.71 -20.68 1.77
N ALA A 253 0.90 -21.60 0.82
CA ALA A 253 1.25 -22.99 1.12
C ALA A 253 2.58 -23.10 1.89
N GLN A 254 3.56 -22.25 1.55
CA GLN A 254 4.86 -22.23 2.23
C GLN A 254 4.73 -21.73 3.67
N GLU A 255 3.94 -20.67 3.90
CA GLU A 255 3.67 -20.13 5.22
C GLU A 255 2.88 -21.14 6.08
N CYS A 256 1.86 -21.79 5.53
CA CYS A 256 1.15 -22.89 6.20
C CYS A 256 2.13 -23.97 6.65
N LYS A 257 3.02 -24.41 5.77
CA LYS A 257 4.04 -25.43 6.10
C LYS A 257 4.95 -24.97 7.22
N LYS A 258 5.44 -23.72 7.21
CA LYS A 258 6.27 -23.15 8.29
C LYS A 258 5.51 -23.12 9.63
N MET A 259 4.23 -22.79 9.57
CA MET A 259 3.35 -22.75 10.76
C MET A 259 2.84 -24.13 11.17
N GLY A 260 3.10 -25.19 10.38
CA GLY A 260 2.59 -26.54 10.61
C GLY A 260 1.06 -26.61 10.52
N LEU A 261 0.49 -25.80 9.63
CA LEU A 261 -0.94 -25.79 9.30
C LEU A 261 -1.15 -26.59 8.02
N THR A 262 -2.29 -27.29 7.94
CA THR A 262 -2.76 -27.96 6.74
C THR A 262 -3.97 -27.21 6.21
N LEU A 263 -4.05 -26.98 4.91
CA LEU A 263 -5.22 -26.37 4.31
C LEU A 263 -6.37 -27.39 4.26
N PRO A 264 -7.54 -27.07 4.82
CA PRO A 264 -8.74 -27.86 4.66
C PRO A 264 -9.19 -27.92 3.20
N GLN A 265 -10.03 -28.90 2.83
CA GLN A 265 -10.48 -29.10 1.44
C GLN A 265 -11.29 -27.94 0.85
N ASN A 266 -11.92 -27.14 1.70
CA ASN A 266 -12.71 -25.96 1.35
C ASN A 266 -11.92 -24.64 1.42
N VAL A 267 -10.60 -24.72 1.63
CA VAL A 267 -9.67 -23.56 1.62
C VAL A 267 -8.71 -23.70 0.44
N PHE A 268 -8.83 -22.79 -0.52
CA PHE A 268 -8.14 -22.85 -1.81
C PHE A 268 -6.98 -21.87 -1.83
N ASP A 269 -5.74 -22.36 -1.99
CA ASP A 269 -4.57 -21.51 -2.28
C ASP A 269 -4.58 -21.14 -3.77
N CYS A 270 -4.94 -19.89 -4.06
CA CYS A 270 -5.00 -19.35 -5.43
C CYS A 270 -3.65 -18.76 -5.89
N GLY A 271 -2.64 -18.72 -5.02
CA GLY A 271 -1.38 -18.07 -5.29
C GLY A 271 -1.50 -16.56 -5.53
N PHE A 272 -0.52 -15.97 -6.23
CA PHE A 272 -0.61 -14.58 -6.64
C PHE A 272 -1.60 -14.42 -7.79
N VAL A 273 -2.63 -13.61 -7.58
CA VAL A 273 -3.67 -13.33 -8.58
C VAL A 273 -3.58 -11.87 -9.02
N ASN A 274 -3.36 -11.65 -10.32
CA ASN A 274 -3.33 -10.31 -10.89
C ASN A 274 -4.77 -9.80 -11.09
N VAL A 275 -5.03 -8.54 -10.75
CA VAL A 275 -6.36 -7.88 -10.89
C VAL A 275 -6.85 -7.90 -12.35
N ASP A 276 -5.95 -7.85 -13.33
CA ASP A 276 -6.29 -7.85 -14.77
C ASP A 276 -6.54 -9.26 -15.34
N SER A 277 -6.39 -10.32 -14.53
CA SER A 277 -6.58 -11.72 -14.96
C SER A 277 -8.05 -12.15 -14.95
N ASP A 278 -8.37 -13.15 -15.79
CA ASP A 278 -9.69 -13.78 -15.79
C ASP A 278 -9.92 -14.56 -14.46
N GLN A 279 -8.86 -15.13 -13.85
CA GLN A 279 -8.94 -15.77 -12.54
C GLN A 279 -9.46 -14.81 -11.46
N TYR A 280 -8.98 -13.54 -11.45
CA TYR A 280 -9.49 -12.53 -10.53
C TYR A 280 -10.98 -12.24 -10.78
N LEU A 281 -11.35 -12.10 -12.06
CA LEU A 281 -12.75 -11.86 -12.45
C LEU A 281 -13.67 -12.99 -11.98
N ASP A 282 -13.24 -14.24 -12.10
CA ASP A 282 -14.04 -15.38 -11.66
C ASP A 282 -14.23 -15.37 -10.13
N LEU A 283 -13.17 -15.05 -9.36
CA LEU A 283 -13.25 -14.94 -7.90
C LEU A 283 -14.20 -13.84 -7.44
N VAL A 284 -14.11 -12.62 -8.00
CA VAL A 284 -14.99 -11.51 -7.58
C VAL A 284 -16.44 -11.69 -8.03
N ARG A 285 -16.69 -12.58 -9.00
CA ARG A 285 -18.05 -12.93 -9.44
C ARG A 285 -18.73 -13.95 -8.53
N ILE A 286 -17.98 -14.76 -7.81
CA ILE A 286 -18.53 -15.81 -6.95
C ILE A 286 -18.48 -15.46 -5.46
N CYS A 287 -17.61 -14.52 -5.04
CA CYS A 287 -17.45 -14.11 -3.65
C CYS A 287 -18.14 -12.75 -3.41
N PRO A 288 -19.09 -12.65 -2.47
CA PRO A 288 -19.63 -11.36 -2.05
C PRO A 288 -18.75 -10.62 -1.06
N PHE A 289 -17.88 -11.32 -0.32
CA PHE A 289 -17.09 -10.78 0.77
C PHE A 289 -15.60 -10.88 0.50
N VAL A 290 -14.85 -9.86 0.96
CA VAL A 290 -13.40 -9.92 1.07
C VAL A 290 -13.00 -9.76 2.54
N LEU A 291 -12.28 -10.75 3.08
CA LEU A 291 -11.90 -10.84 4.49
C LEU A 291 -10.47 -10.36 4.70
N LEU A 292 -10.26 -9.50 5.69
CA LEU A 292 -8.92 -9.09 6.12
C LEU A 292 -8.92 -8.83 7.64
N PRO A 293 -8.85 -9.86 8.49
CA PRO A 293 -8.69 -9.70 9.93
C PRO A 293 -7.24 -9.35 10.31
N SER A 294 -6.68 -8.34 9.63
CA SER A 294 -5.33 -7.85 9.86
C SER A 294 -5.22 -7.12 11.19
N CYS A 295 -4.14 -7.33 11.93
CA CYS A 295 -3.93 -6.66 13.21
C CYS A 295 -3.52 -5.20 13.07
N SER A 296 -2.91 -4.81 11.95
CA SER A 296 -2.55 -3.42 11.67
C SER A 296 -2.44 -3.17 10.18
N GLU A 297 -3.06 -2.10 9.71
CA GLU A 297 -2.97 -1.59 8.34
C GLU A 297 -3.07 -0.07 8.39
N GLY A 298 -2.47 0.61 7.39
CA GLY A 298 -2.83 1.99 7.12
C GLY A 298 -4.23 2.03 6.48
N MET A 299 -4.29 1.73 5.18
CA MET A 299 -5.53 1.44 4.47
C MET A 299 -5.22 0.41 3.38
N SER A 300 -5.84 -0.76 3.46
CA SER A 300 -5.52 -1.87 2.55
C SER A 300 -6.04 -1.61 1.13
N THR A 301 -5.14 -1.32 0.19
CA THR A 301 -5.49 -1.15 -1.24
C THR A 301 -6.04 -2.43 -1.87
N ALA A 302 -5.75 -3.59 -1.28
CA ALA A 302 -6.34 -4.86 -1.68
C ALA A 302 -7.85 -4.90 -1.37
N LEU A 303 -8.28 -4.45 -0.18
CA LEU A 303 -9.70 -4.30 0.15
C LEU A 303 -10.38 -3.30 -0.78
N LEU A 304 -9.75 -2.13 -0.99
CA LEU A 304 -10.31 -1.09 -1.87
C LEU A 304 -10.44 -1.58 -3.31
N THR A 305 -9.49 -2.40 -3.79
CA THR A 305 -9.57 -3.05 -5.10
C THR A 305 -10.79 -3.96 -5.17
N CYS A 306 -11.02 -4.79 -4.15
CA CYS A 306 -12.21 -5.65 -4.09
C CYS A 306 -13.51 -4.83 -3.98
N MET A 307 -13.54 -3.72 -3.22
CA MET A 307 -14.68 -2.80 -3.15
C MET A 307 -15.01 -2.21 -4.52
N ARG A 308 -14.02 -1.90 -5.35
CA ARG A 308 -14.22 -1.43 -6.74
C ARG A 308 -14.84 -2.51 -7.66
N HIS A 309 -14.94 -3.73 -7.18
CA HIS A 309 -15.65 -4.85 -7.81
C HIS A 309 -16.91 -5.24 -7.02
N GLY A 310 -17.37 -4.38 -6.11
CA GLY A 310 -18.60 -4.55 -5.35
C GLY A 310 -18.52 -5.63 -4.26
N LEU A 311 -17.33 -6.07 -3.81
CA LEU A 311 -17.22 -6.96 -2.67
C LEU A 311 -17.39 -6.17 -1.37
N ILE A 312 -18.06 -6.77 -0.40
CA ILE A 312 -18.22 -6.22 0.93
C ILE A 312 -16.94 -6.49 1.73
N PRO A 313 -16.20 -5.45 2.14
CA PRO A 313 -15.00 -5.65 2.95
C PRO A 313 -15.36 -5.98 4.39
N VAL A 314 -14.67 -6.98 4.96
CA VAL A 314 -14.78 -7.38 6.36
C VAL A 314 -13.39 -7.30 6.99
N THR A 315 -13.20 -6.38 7.93
CA THR A 315 -11.87 -6.09 8.46
C THR A 315 -11.91 -5.79 9.97
N MET A 316 -10.75 -5.47 10.55
CA MET A 316 -10.67 -4.98 11.93
C MET A 316 -10.84 -3.47 11.99
N ARG A 317 -11.36 -2.95 13.10
CA ARG A 317 -11.31 -1.51 13.35
C ARG A 317 -9.86 -1.04 13.52
N GLY A 318 -9.60 0.22 13.17
CA GLY A 318 -8.27 0.80 13.26
C GLY A 318 -7.33 0.43 12.10
N THR A 319 -7.88 -0.09 11.01
CA THR A 319 -7.15 -0.47 9.80
C THR A 319 -7.36 0.51 8.63
N GLY A 320 -7.59 1.79 8.95
CA GLY A 320 -7.82 2.84 7.95
C GLY A 320 -9.22 2.87 7.36
N MET A 321 -10.13 2.01 7.85
CA MET A 321 -11.48 1.84 7.30
C MET A 321 -12.58 2.39 8.21
N ASP A 322 -12.26 2.94 9.38
CA ASP A 322 -13.26 3.32 10.41
C ASP A 322 -14.24 4.41 9.92
N GLU A 323 -13.80 5.34 9.08
CA GLU A 323 -14.67 6.34 8.46
C GLU A 323 -15.58 5.79 7.35
N LEU A 324 -15.37 4.53 6.96
CA LEU A 324 -16.15 3.82 5.94
C LEU A 324 -17.17 2.85 6.53
N GLU A 325 -17.62 3.08 7.76
CA GLU A 325 -18.54 2.22 8.49
C GLU A 325 -19.81 1.88 7.69
N ALA A 326 -20.31 2.84 6.91
CA ALA A 326 -21.43 2.61 6.01
C ALA A 326 -21.14 1.58 4.90
N TYR A 327 -19.91 1.21 4.62
CA TYR A 327 -19.50 0.34 3.51
C TYR A 327 -18.68 -0.87 3.94
N CYS A 328 -18.41 -1.03 5.25
CA CYS A 328 -17.59 -2.11 5.79
C CYS A 328 -18.34 -2.92 6.85
N GLU A 329 -17.97 -4.17 6.97
CA GLU A 329 -18.28 -5.02 8.11
C GLU A 329 -17.01 -5.17 8.98
N TYR A 330 -17.20 -5.39 10.29
CA TYR A 330 -16.08 -5.46 11.23
C TYR A 330 -16.12 -6.73 12.05
N PHE A 331 -14.93 -7.33 12.24
CA PHE A 331 -14.73 -8.32 13.27
C PHE A 331 -14.66 -7.65 14.63
N GLU A 332 -15.24 -8.28 15.66
CA GLU A 332 -15.24 -7.78 17.03
C GLU A 332 -13.86 -7.95 17.73
N GLY A 333 -13.02 -8.82 17.21
CA GLY A 333 -11.68 -9.09 17.71
C GLY A 333 -11.02 -10.29 17.06
N TYR A 334 -9.86 -10.70 17.57
CA TYR A 334 -9.04 -11.76 16.99
C TYR A 334 -9.35 -13.18 17.51
N ARG A 335 -10.22 -13.32 18.50
CA ARG A 335 -10.57 -14.66 19.02
C ARG A 335 -11.30 -15.46 17.95
N ILE A 336 -11.01 -16.75 17.84
CA ILE A 336 -11.63 -17.66 16.86
C ILE A 336 -13.16 -17.54 16.89
N SER A 337 -13.76 -17.55 18.09
CA SER A 337 -15.21 -17.40 18.23
C SER A 337 -15.76 -16.07 17.72
N GLN A 338 -15.00 -14.99 17.80
CA GLN A 338 -15.42 -13.67 17.27
C GLN A 338 -15.34 -13.64 15.75
N ILE A 339 -14.27 -14.22 15.17
CA ILE A 339 -14.15 -14.37 13.72
C ILE A 339 -15.28 -15.26 13.17
N GLU A 340 -15.49 -16.43 13.81
CA GLU A 340 -16.55 -17.40 13.46
C GLU A 340 -17.94 -16.77 13.56
N GLY A 341 -18.24 -16.06 14.66
CA GLY A 341 -19.51 -15.38 14.86
C GLY A 341 -19.82 -14.37 13.75
N LYS A 342 -18.84 -13.54 13.34
CA LYS A 342 -19.01 -12.60 12.24
C LYS A 342 -19.26 -13.33 10.92
N ILE A 343 -18.54 -14.41 10.62
CA ILE A 343 -18.76 -15.17 9.39
C ILE A 343 -20.16 -15.81 9.37
N CYS A 344 -20.66 -16.32 10.51
CA CYS A 344 -22.04 -16.80 10.63
C CYS A 344 -23.08 -15.71 10.32
N GLU A 345 -22.87 -14.47 10.81
CA GLU A 345 -23.72 -13.33 10.46
C GLU A 345 -23.74 -13.08 8.94
N LEU A 346 -22.55 -13.03 8.32
CA LEU A 346 -22.43 -12.79 6.88
C LEU A 346 -23.12 -13.87 6.04
N VAL A 347 -22.97 -15.13 6.40
CA VAL A 347 -23.64 -16.26 5.73
C VAL A 347 -25.17 -16.17 5.85
N SER A 348 -25.69 -15.59 6.92
CA SER A 348 -27.14 -15.42 7.15
C SER A 348 -27.77 -14.25 6.38
N MET A 349 -26.96 -13.38 5.75
CA MET A 349 -27.45 -12.24 4.99
C MET A 349 -28.28 -12.67 3.78
N SER A 350 -29.38 -11.98 3.53
CA SER A 350 -30.25 -12.31 2.39
C SER A 350 -29.58 -11.92 1.06
N PRO A 351 -29.84 -12.65 -0.03
CA PRO A 351 -29.31 -12.30 -1.34
C PRO A 351 -29.66 -10.87 -1.80
N ARG A 352 -30.85 -10.40 -1.46
CA ARG A 352 -31.29 -9.04 -1.76
C ARG A 352 -30.44 -8.00 -1.04
N PHE A 353 -30.18 -8.20 0.26
CA PHE A 353 -29.33 -7.30 1.04
C PHE A 353 -27.90 -7.26 0.48
N LEU A 354 -27.34 -8.43 0.13
CA LEU A 354 -26.02 -8.53 -0.47
C LEU A 354 -25.92 -7.77 -1.80
N SER A 355 -26.94 -7.89 -2.66
CA SER A 355 -26.96 -7.18 -3.95
C SER A 355 -27.02 -5.68 -3.74
N GLU A 356 -27.97 -5.17 -2.94
CA GLU A 356 -28.12 -3.74 -2.64
C GLU A 356 -26.84 -3.16 -2.02
N ARG A 357 -26.22 -3.91 -1.10
CA ARG A 357 -24.98 -3.49 -0.44
C ARG A 357 -23.80 -3.46 -1.41
N SER A 358 -23.69 -4.47 -2.26
CA SER A 358 -22.67 -4.56 -3.30
C SER A 358 -22.72 -3.39 -4.28
N ASP A 359 -23.94 -3.00 -4.72
CA ASP A 359 -24.13 -1.87 -5.63
C ASP A 359 -23.70 -0.56 -4.97
N GLN A 360 -24.10 -0.31 -3.74
CA GLN A 360 -23.69 0.87 -2.97
C GLN A 360 -22.16 0.96 -2.82
N ILE A 361 -21.51 -0.17 -2.49
CA ILE A 361 -20.05 -0.23 -2.35
C ILE A 361 -19.36 -0.01 -3.68
N TYR A 362 -19.85 -0.64 -4.75
CA TYR A 362 -19.32 -0.48 -6.10
C TYR A 362 -19.38 0.98 -6.57
N GLU A 363 -20.51 1.64 -6.43
CA GLU A 363 -20.67 3.05 -6.82
C GLU A 363 -19.75 3.96 -6.00
N TYR A 364 -19.73 3.78 -4.67
CA TYR A 364 -18.89 4.58 -3.79
C TYR A 364 -17.40 4.40 -4.12
N ALA A 365 -16.93 3.15 -4.20
CA ALA A 365 -15.52 2.84 -4.41
C ALA A 365 -15.01 3.30 -5.78
N ASN A 366 -15.84 3.19 -6.83
CA ASN A 366 -15.47 3.63 -8.18
C ASN A 366 -15.49 5.16 -8.35
N ARG A 367 -16.07 5.90 -7.42
CA ARG A 367 -15.95 7.36 -7.34
C ARG A 367 -14.80 7.79 -6.44
N LYS A 368 -14.60 7.10 -5.30
CA LYS A 368 -13.69 7.55 -4.22
C LYS A 368 -12.25 7.06 -4.36
N PHE A 369 -12.04 5.80 -4.79
CA PHE A 369 -10.72 5.16 -4.79
C PHE A 369 -10.11 5.09 -6.19
N VAL A 370 -10.30 6.13 -6.97
CA VAL A 370 -9.70 6.29 -8.29
C VAL A 370 -8.38 7.08 -8.20
N LEU A 371 -7.52 6.92 -9.20
CA LEU A 371 -6.21 7.57 -9.20
C LEU A 371 -6.33 9.11 -9.26
N GLU A 372 -7.36 9.61 -9.92
CA GLU A 372 -7.66 11.03 -10.05
C GLU A 372 -7.97 11.67 -8.68
N GLU A 373 -8.82 11.03 -7.86
CA GLU A 373 -9.16 11.49 -6.52
C GLU A 373 -7.95 11.47 -5.57
N TYR A 374 -7.14 10.40 -5.65
CA TYR A 374 -5.86 10.33 -4.92
C TYR A 374 -4.95 11.51 -5.31
N THR A 375 -4.77 11.72 -6.62
CA THR A 375 -3.88 12.76 -7.15
C THR A 375 -4.31 14.15 -6.70
N GLU A 376 -5.60 14.47 -6.81
CA GLU A 376 -6.13 15.77 -6.41
C GLU A 376 -6.03 15.98 -4.89
N SER A 377 -6.36 14.95 -4.11
CA SER A 377 -6.27 15.00 -2.65
C SER A 377 -4.81 15.17 -2.20
N LEU A 378 -3.88 14.41 -2.76
CA LEU A 378 -2.46 14.54 -2.45
C LEU A 378 -1.91 15.90 -2.84
N LYS A 379 -2.29 16.42 -4.02
CA LYS A 379 -1.88 17.76 -4.47
C LYS A 379 -2.29 18.84 -3.47
N LYS A 380 -3.57 18.87 -3.07
CA LYS A 380 -4.06 19.83 -2.06
C LYS A 380 -3.29 19.74 -0.74
N VAL A 381 -2.96 18.52 -0.32
CA VAL A 381 -2.19 18.32 0.92
C VAL A 381 -0.75 18.81 0.75
N LEU A 382 -0.07 18.46 -0.34
CA LEU A 382 1.31 18.90 -0.57
C LEU A 382 1.41 20.42 -0.71
N GLU A 383 0.49 21.07 -1.42
CA GLU A 383 0.39 22.55 -1.51
C GLU A 383 0.18 23.17 -0.14
N ALA A 384 -0.68 22.61 0.70
CA ALA A 384 -0.93 23.12 2.06
C ALA A 384 0.26 22.94 3.00
N VAL A 385 0.97 21.79 2.89
CA VAL A 385 2.08 21.44 3.79
C VAL A 385 3.39 22.11 3.39
N MET A 386 3.69 22.18 2.10
CA MET A 386 4.97 22.67 1.60
C MET A 386 4.95 24.16 1.22
N GLY A 387 3.77 24.79 1.25
CA GLY A 387 3.62 26.24 1.22
C GLY A 387 4.41 26.95 0.13
N VAL A 388 4.41 26.45 -1.11
CA VAL A 388 4.98 27.21 -2.22
C VAL A 388 4.10 28.44 -2.39
N LYS A 389 4.51 29.55 -1.79
CA LYS A 389 3.93 30.85 -2.06
C LYS A 389 4.09 31.10 -3.55
N LYS A 390 3.01 31.02 -4.31
CA LYS A 390 2.95 31.67 -5.62
C LYS A 390 3.05 33.16 -5.31
N GLU A 391 4.25 33.73 -5.46
CA GLU A 391 4.36 35.16 -5.63
C GLU A 391 3.60 35.53 -6.89
N HIS A 392 2.51 36.26 -6.68
CA HIS A 392 1.68 36.85 -7.75
C HIS A 392 2.40 38.06 -8.35
#